data_f61671dc29e260eb8ef503b8aa996c0f
#
_entry.id   f61671dc29e260eb8ef503b8aa996c0f
#
_cell.length_a   1.000
_cell.length_b   1.000
_cell.length_c   1.000
_cell.angle_alpha   90.00
_cell.angle_beta   90.00
_cell.angle_gamma   90.00
#
_symmetry.space_group_name_H-M   'P 1'
#
loop_
_entity.id
_entity.type
_entity.pdbx_description
1 polymer ?
#
loop_
_entity_poly.entity_id
_entity_poly.type
_entity_poly.pdbx_seq_one_letter_code
_entity_poly.pdbx_strand_id
1 'polypeptide(L)'
;VLIVFNGFNAVLTLPGIAAIVLGIGMAVDANILTAERIREELRVGHTVKDAFKLGSKSSLTAIIDAQLTTLLAAVVLFYFGTSSVKGFATTLIISILLSFVTAVWGSRMLQGLLVNSGYFNNPVWFGVSKSKQHNLEEGITSLDLTTKFDKLDFVHNRKKFYALSTIILVAGIIVLGVFKLNLGIDFSQGTRVEIGSEQALTKQEVVDYLDEIGFANEDVII
;
A
#
# COMPACT_ATOMS: atom_id res chain seq x y z
N VAL A 1 -2.95 -15.65 4.26
CA VAL A 1 -1.47 -15.52 4.27
C VAL A 1 -0.87 -16.56 5.21
N LEU A 2 -1.19 -16.58 6.51
CA LEU A 2 -0.58 -17.49 7.51
C LEU A 2 -0.74 -18.98 7.17
N ILE A 3 -1.90 -19.40 6.66
CA ILE A 3 -2.15 -20.78 6.23
C ILE A 3 -1.20 -21.17 5.08
N VAL A 4 -1.02 -20.26 4.12
CA VAL A 4 -0.13 -20.47 2.97
C VAL A 4 1.33 -20.53 3.43
N PHE A 5 1.73 -19.65 4.36
CA PHE A 5 3.05 -19.67 4.99
C PHE A 5 3.35 -21.02 5.66
N ASN A 6 2.41 -21.54 6.44
CA ASN A 6 2.56 -22.85 7.08
C ASN A 6 2.68 -23.97 6.05
N GLY A 7 1.88 -23.91 4.97
CA GLY A 7 1.93 -24.92 3.90
C GLY A 7 3.24 -24.96 3.12
N PHE A 8 3.93 -23.83 2.99
CA PHE A 8 5.23 -23.72 2.31
C PHE A 8 6.44 -23.79 3.25
N ASN A 9 6.24 -24.04 4.55
CA ASN A 9 7.29 -23.97 5.58
C ASN A 9 8.13 -22.67 5.50
N ALA A 10 7.48 -21.57 5.14
CA ALA A 10 8.14 -20.27 4.99
C ALA A 10 8.41 -19.64 6.36
N VAL A 11 9.60 -19.09 6.55
CA VAL A 11 10.00 -18.43 7.80
C VAL A 11 9.43 -17.01 7.82
N LEU A 12 8.65 -16.71 8.85
CA LEU A 12 8.11 -15.37 9.07
C LEU A 12 9.18 -14.51 9.75
N THR A 13 9.68 -13.53 9.01
CA THR A 13 10.64 -12.54 9.52
C THR A 13 9.92 -11.30 10.06
N LEU A 14 10.59 -10.49 10.90
CA LEU A 14 10.01 -9.22 11.38
C LEU A 14 9.61 -8.27 10.23
N PRO A 15 10.43 -8.05 9.18
CA PRO A 15 9.98 -7.32 7.99
C PRO A 15 8.82 -8.03 7.25
N GLY A 16 8.75 -9.36 7.32
CA GLY A 16 7.64 -10.13 6.76
C GLY A 16 6.29 -9.80 7.41
N ILE A 17 6.26 -9.53 8.72
CA ILE A 17 5.04 -9.05 9.40
C ILE A 17 4.59 -7.71 8.82
N ALA A 18 5.52 -6.78 8.60
CA ALA A 18 5.21 -5.50 7.95
C ALA A 18 4.63 -5.70 6.54
N ALA A 19 5.14 -6.66 5.77
CA ALA A 19 4.58 -7.02 4.46
C ALA A 19 3.15 -7.57 4.53
N ILE A 20 2.79 -8.31 5.59
CA ILE A 20 1.39 -8.75 5.81
C ILE A 20 0.48 -7.54 6.02
N VAL A 21 0.87 -6.61 6.89
CA VAL A 21 0.09 -5.39 7.16
C VAL A 21 -0.08 -4.57 5.88
N LEU A 22 1.00 -4.40 5.11
CA LEU A 22 0.96 -3.73 3.80
C LEU A 22 0.00 -4.44 2.84
N GLY A 23 0.06 -5.78 2.77
CA GLY A 23 -0.82 -6.58 1.92
C GLY A 23 -2.30 -6.44 2.28
N ILE A 24 -2.63 -6.37 3.58
CA ILE A 24 -3.99 -6.09 4.05
C ILE A 24 -4.42 -4.69 3.59
N GLY A 25 -3.56 -3.67 3.75
CA GLY A 25 -3.83 -2.31 3.29
C GLY A 25 -4.16 -2.25 1.80
N MET A 26 -3.35 -2.90 0.96
CA MET A 26 -3.59 -2.98 -0.49
C MET A 26 -4.89 -3.72 -0.85
N ALA A 27 -5.25 -4.76 -0.11
CA ALA A 27 -6.51 -5.48 -0.32
C ALA A 27 -7.73 -4.59 0.00
N VAL A 28 -7.65 -3.80 1.06
CA VAL A 28 -8.70 -2.83 1.44
C VAL A 28 -8.79 -1.72 0.39
N ASP A 29 -7.65 -1.18 -0.08
CA ASP A 29 -7.59 -0.12 -1.09
C ASP A 29 -8.24 -0.55 -2.42
N ALA A 30 -8.02 -1.78 -2.87
CA ALA A 30 -8.68 -2.34 -4.04
C ALA A 30 -10.23 -2.33 -3.92
N ASN A 31 -10.75 -2.63 -2.73
CA ASN A 31 -12.19 -2.57 -2.46
C ASN A 31 -12.70 -1.13 -2.38
N ILE A 32 -11.94 -0.21 -1.79
CA ILE A 32 -12.27 1.23 -1.72
C ILE A 32 -12.35 1.80 -3.12
N LEU A 33 -11.35 1.54 -3.96
CA LEU A 33 -11.33 2.01 -5.35
C LEU A 33 -12.54 1.50 -6.15
N THR A 34 -12.87 0.22 -6.00
CA THR A 34 -14.06 -0.37 -6.65
C THR A 34 -15.35 0.31 -6.16
N ALA A 35 -15.49 0.52 -4.85
CA ALA A 35 -16.65 1.17 -4.27
C ALA A 35 -16.80 2.62 -4.74
N GLU A 36 -15.68 3.36 -4.87
CA GLU A 36 -15.73 4.75 -5.33
C GLU A 36 -16.13 4.84 -6.81
N ARG A 37 -15.63 3.94 -7.67
CA ARG A 37 -16.07 3.86 -9.07
C ARG A 37 -17.56 3.53 -9.19
N ILE A 38 -18.07 2.63 -8.37
CA ILE A 38 -19.51 2.34 -8.34
C ILE A 38 -20.30 3.59 -7.90
N ARG A 39 -19.81 4.35 -6.92
CA ARG A 39 -20.45 5.60 -6.48
C ARG A 39 -20.44 6.68 -7.57
N GLU A 40 -19.36 6.81 -8.32
CA GLU A 40 -19.28 7.72 -9.46
C GLU A 40 -20.37 7.40 -10.48
N GLU A 41 -20.51 6.15 -10.88
CA GLU A 41 -21.52 5.70 -11.83
C GLU A 41 -22.95 5.90 -11.31
N LEU A 42 -23.18 5.69 -10.00
CA LEU A 42 -24.46 5.96 -9.36
C LEU A 42 -24.79 7.47 -9.36
N ARG A 43 -23.80 8.34 -9.19
CA ARG A 43 -24.01 9.81 -9.26
C ARG A 43 -24.35 10.28 -10.66
N VAL A 44 -23.76 9.66 -11.68
CA VAL A 44 -24.10 9.92 -13.09
C VAL A 44 -25.55 9.55 -13.41
N GLY A 45 -26.16 8.63 -12.66
CA GLY A 45 -27.57 8.24 -12.82
C GLY A 45 -27.80 6.80 -13.23
N HIS A 46 -26.75 5.97 -13.29
CA HIS A 46 -26.90 4.55 -13.60
C HIS A 46 -27.67 3.79 -12.51
N THR A 47 -28.35 2.72 -12.91
CA THR A 47 -28.95 1.79 -11.95
C THR A 47 -27.88 1.12 -11.12
N VAL A 48 -28.22 0.61 -9.94
CA VAL A 48 -27.25 -0.07 -9.06
C VAL A 48 -26.54 -1.24 -9.78
N LYS A 49 -27.28 -1.98 -10.61
CA LYS A 49 -26.71 -3.10 -11.40
C LYS A 49 -25.73 -2.63 -12.45
N ASP A 50 -26.09 -1.59 -13.19
CA ASP A 50 -25.21 -1.03 -14.23
C ASP A 50 -24.00 -0.34 -13.63
N ALA A 51 -24.20 0.46 -12.57
CA ALA A 51 -23.12 1.11 -11.82
C ALA A 51 -22.14 0.08 -11.25
N PHE A 52 -22.63 -1.03 -10.70
CA PHE A 52 -21.76 -2.12 -10.24
C PHE A 52 -20.95 -2.73 -11.39
N LYS A 53 -21.59 -3.01 -12.53
CA LYS A 53 -20.93 -3.59 -13.70
C LYS A 53 -19.86 -2.66 -14.28
N LEU A 54 -20.19 -1.38 -14.49
CA LEU A 54 -19.30 -0.37 -15.05
C LEU A 54 -18.17 -0.02 -14.09
N GLY A 55 -18.49 0.27 -12.83
CA GLY A 55 -17.51 0.64 -11.80
C GLY A 55 -16.53 -0.49 -11.49
N SER A 56 -17.03 -1.74 -11.40
CA SER A 56 -16.16 -2.91 -11.21
C SER A 56 -15.23 -3.14 -12.40
N LYS A 57 -15.69 -2.90 -13.63
CA LYS A 57 -14.85 -3.03 -14.83
C LYS A 57 -13.81 -1.93 -14.90
N SER A 58 -14.21 -0.68 -14.66
CA SER A 58 -13.32 0.49 -14.70
C SER A 58 -12.21 0.42 -13.64
N SER A 59 -12.55 0.01 -12.40
CA SER A 59 -11.56 -0.11 -11.32
C SER A 59 -10.57 -1.25 -11.52
N LEU A 60 -10.93 -2.30 -12.29
CA LEU A 60 -10.09 -3.49 -12.43
C LEU A 60 -8.72 -3.18 -13.03
N THR A 61 -8.67 -2.37 -14.07
CA THR A 61 -7.42 -2.01 -14.75
C THR A 61 -6.46 -1.31 -13.78
N ALA A 62 -6.93 -0.31 -13.07
CA ALA A 62 -6.11 0.42 -12.09
C ALA A 62 -5.61 -0.49 -10.95
N ILE A 63 -6.44 -1.43 -10.48
CA ILE A 63 -6.06 -2.38 -9.43
C ILE A 63 -4.98 -3.35 -9.96
N ILE A 64 -5.15 -3.88 -11.18
CA ILE A 64 -4.15 -4.78 -11.79
C ILE A 64 -2.82 -4.05 -11.97
N ASP A 65 -2.83 -2.84 -12.50
CA ASP A 65 -1.62 -2.05 -12.73
C ASP A 65 -0.87 -1.77 -11.43
N ALA A 66 -1.58 -1.38 -10.37
CA ALA A 66 -1.00 -1.16 -9.05
C ALA A 66 -0.39 -2.45 -8.44
N GLN A 67 -1.11 -3.56 -8.52
CA GLN A 67 -0.65 -4.85 -8.00
C GLN A 67 0.55 -5.38 -8.80
N LEU A 68 0.53 -5.25 -10.13
CA LEU A 68 1.64 -5.66 -10.99
C LEU A 68 2.91 -4.85 -10.69
N THR A 69 2.78 -3.53 -10.54
CA THR A 69 3.91 -2.66 -10.20
C THR A 69 4.55 -3.05 -8.86
N THR A 70 3.73 -3.30 -7.85
CA THR A 70 4.21 -3.73 -6.53
C THR A 70 4.82 -5.13 -6.58
N LEU A 71 4.24 -6.04 -7.37
CA LEU A 71 4.78 -7.40 -7.57
C LEU A 71 6.16 -7.35 -8.22
N LEU A 72 6.35 -6.52 -9.24
CA LEU A 72 7.67 -6.33 -9.88
C LEU A 72 8.71 -5.83 -8.88
N ALA A 73 8.37 -4.83 -8.07
CA ALA A 73 9.26 -4.36 -7.01
C ALA A 73 9.59 -5.47 -6.00
N ALA A 74 8.61 -6.26 -5.58
CA ALA A 74 8.80 -7.38 -4.66
C ALA A 74 9.71 -8.48 -5.26
N VAL A 75 9.57 -8.77 -6.55
CA VAL A 75 10.45 -9.72 -7.27
C VAL A 75 11.90 -9.22 -7.29
N VAL A 76 12.13 -7.94 -7.57
CA VAL A 76 13.47 -7.35 -7.54
C VAL A 76 14.07 -7.46 -6.13
N LEU A 77 13.30 -7.14 -5.09
CA LEU A 77 13.74 -7.27 -3.69
C LEU A 77 14.03 -8.74 -3.31
N PHE A 78 13.31 -9.69 -3.86
CA PHE A 78 13.55 -11.11 -3.62
C PHE A 78 14.89 -11.59 -4.21
N TYR A 79 15.25 -11.13 -5.40
CA TYR A 79 16.51 -11.53 -6.04
C TYR A 79 17.72 -10.82 -5.46
N PHE A 80 17.64 -9.53 -5.22
CA PHE A 80 18.77 -8.69 -4.83
C PHE A 80 18.85 -8.37 -3.33
N GLY A 81 17.80 -8.69 -2.56
CA GLY A 81 17.74 -8.36 -1.14
C GLY A 81 18.61 -9.29 -0.27
N THR A 82 18.95 -8.81 0.91
CA THR A 82 19.54 -9.59 2.01
C THR A 82 18.53 -10.56 2.61
N SER A 83 18.95 -11.44 3.52
CA SER A 83 18.06 -12.44 4.14
C SER A 83 16.77 -11.85 4.71
N SER A 84 16.85 -10.75 5.48
CA SER A 84 15.69 -10.07 6.06
C SER A 84 14.78 -9.47 4.98
N VAL A 85 15.37 -8.86 3.95
CA VAL A 85 14.64 -8.25 2.82
C VAL A 85 13.99 -9.33 1.95
N LYS A 86 14.64 -10.49 1.77
CA LYS A 86 14.03 -11.64 1.08
C LYS A 86 12.78 -12.14 1.80
N GLY A 87 12.81 -12.21 3.13
CA GLY A 87 11.66 -12.59 3.93
C GLY A 87 10.48 -11.62 3.74
N PHE A 88 10.76 -10.31 3.73
CA PHE A 88 9.77 -9.29 3.38
C PHE A 88 9.21 -9.49 1.99
N ALA A 89 10.07 -9.63 0.98
CA ALA A 89 9.68 -9.78 -0.42
C ALA A 89 8.84 -11.04 -0.66
N THR A 90 9.22 -12.18 -0.08
CA THR A 90 8.45 -13.44 -0.16
C THR A 90 7.05 -13.25 0.41
N THR A 91 6.95 -12.65 1.60
CA THR A 91 5.67 -12.39 2.26
C THR A 91 4.80 -11.44 1.42
N LEU A 92 5.42 -10.41 0.84
CA LEU A 92 4.73 -9.43 0.01
C LEU A 92 4.18 -10.08 -1.27
N ILE A 93 4.97 -10.90 -1.97
CA ILE A 93 4.52 -11.63 -3.17
C ILE A 93 3.31 -12.51 -2.83
N ILE A 94 3.40 -13.31 -1.76
CA ILE A 94 2.29 -14.17 -1.33
C ILE A 94 1.05 -13.33 -0.98
N SER A 95 1.23 -12.22 -0.27
CA SER A 95 0.14 -11.32 0.11
C SER A 95 -0.55 -10.69 -1.11
N ILE A 96 0.22 -10.26 -2.12
CA ILE A 96 -0.32 -9.70 -3.37
C ILE A 96 -1.16 -10.75 -4.11
N LEU A 97 -0.62 -11.95 -4.30
CA LEU A 97 -1.33 -13.01 -5.01
C LEU A 97 -2.63 -13.42 -4.29
N LEU A 98 -2.58 -13.53 -2.97
CA LEU A 98 -3.76 -13.84 -2.18
C LEU A 98 -4.78 -12.70 -2.17
N SER A 99 -4.33 -11.44 -2.08
CA SER A 99 -5.23 -10.29 -2.12
C SER A 99 -5.93 -10.17 -3.47
N PHE A 100 -5.26 -10.53 -4.56
CA PHE A 100 -5.88 -10.57 -5.88
C PHE A 100 -7.04 -11.57 -5.93
N VAL A 101 -6.84 -12.78 -5.41
CA VAL A 101 -7.89 -13.80 -5.36
C VAL A 101 -9.02 -13.41 -4.42
N THR A 102 -8.71 -12.96 -3.21
CA THR A 102 -9.73 -12.71 -2.17
C THR A 102 -10.39 -11.34 -2.31
N ALA A 103 -9.61 -10.27 -2.42
CA ALA A 103 -10.13 -8.91 -2.43
C ALA A 103 -10.66 -8.49 -3.81
N VAL A 104 -10.04 -8.95 -4.89
CA VAL A 104 -10.51 -8.58 -6.23
C VAL A 104 -11.59 -9.55 -6.72
N TRP A 105 -11.28 -10.83 -6.80
CA TRP A 105 -12.22 -11.80 -7.37
C TRP A 105 -13.33 -12.19 -6.38
N GLY A 106 -12.97 -12.60 -5.16
CA GLY A 106 -13.95 -13.06 -4.14
C GLY A 106 -14.88 -11.94 -3.70
N SER A 107 -14.34 -10.74 -3.43
CA SER A 107 -15.14 -9.58 -3.02
C SER A 107 -16.16 -9.17 -4.11
N ARG A 108 -15.74 -9.14 -5.37
CA ARG A 108 -16.63 -8.83 -6.50
C ARG A 108 -17.72 -9.87 -6.71
N MET A 109 -17.39 -11.15 -6.55
CA MET A 109 -18.37 -12.22 -6.62
C MET A 109 -19.45 -12.02 -5.57
N LEU A 110 -19.06 -11.77 -4.31
CA LEU A 110 -20.00 -11.53 -3.21
C LEU A 110 -20.84 -10.26 -3.44
N GLN A 111 -20.22 -9.17 -3.84
CA GLN A 111 -20.93 -7.92 -4.17
C GLN A 111 -21.91 -8.11 -5.34
N GLY A 112 -21.49 -8.85 -6.37
CA GLY A 112 -22.35 -9.20 -7.49
C GLY A 112 -23.58 -10.01 -7.09
N LEU A 113 -23.44 -10.99 -6.21
CA LEU A 113 -24.55 -11.76 -5.65
C LEU A 113 -25.51 -10.85 -4.87
N LEU A 114 -24.99 -9.95 -4.04
CA LEU A 114 -25.78 -8.99 -3.26
C LEU A 114 -26.56 -8.02 -4.16
N VAL A 115 -25.93 -7.47 -5.17
CA VAL A 115 -26.57 -6.55 -6.13
C VAL A 115 -27.64 -7.28 -6.96
N ASN A 116 -27.36 -8.51 -7.38
CA ASN A 116 -28.31 -9.30 -8.17
C ASN A 116 -29.49 -9.84 -7.35
N SER A 117 -29.34 -9.97 -6.03
CA SER A 117 -30.44 -10.41 -5.14
C SER A 117 -31.61 -9.43 -5.08
N GLY A 118 -31.40 -8.18 -5.53
CA GLY A 118 -32.44 -7.14 -5.54
C GLY A 118 -32.64 -6.42 -4.20
N TYR A 119 -32.05 -6.86 -3.11
CA TYR A 119 -32.16 -6.19 -1.81
C TYR A 119 -31.46 -4.82 -1.78
N PHE A 120 -30.38 -4.65 -2.54
CA PHE A 120 -29.54 -3.45 -2.56
C PHE A 120 -29.80 -2.56 -3.78
N ASN A 121 -31.05 -2.39 -4.19
CA ASN A 121 -31.42 -1.58 -5.36
C ASN A 121 -31.44 -0.05 -5.08
N ASN A 122 -31.22 0.38 -3.84
CA ASN A 122 -31.25 1.79 -3.49
C ASN A 122 -29.81 2.37 -3.45
N PRO A 123 -29.50 3.43 -4.22
CA PRO A 123 -28.20 4.09 -4.21
C PRO A 123 -27.72 4.56 -2.84
N VAL A 124 -28.65 4.79 -1.90
CA VAL A 124 -28.34 5.21 -0.52
C VAL A 124 -27.47 4.18 0.22
N TRP A 125 -27.63 2.89 -0.06
CA TRP A 125 -26.77 1.83 0.52
C TRP A 125 -25.31 1.95 0.12
N PHE A 126 -25.05 2.56 -1.02
CA PHE A 126 -23.69 2.85 -1.53
C PHE A 126 -23.18 4.25 -1.12
N GLY A 127 -23.93 4.97 -0.26
CA GLY A 127 -23.57 6.31 0.20
C GLY A 127 -23.88 7.42 -0.80
N VAL A 128 -24.71 7.16 -1.80
CA VAL A 128 -25.17 8.15 -2.77
C VAL A 128 -26.62 8.55 -2.45
N SER A 129 -26.83 9.84 -2.04
CA SER A 129 -28.18 10.37 -1.83
C SER A 129 -28.86 10.56 -3.17
N LYS A 130 -30.17 10.27 -3.21
CA LYS A 130 -31.00 10.50 -4.41
C LYS A 130 -30.93 11.93 -4.94
N SER A 131 -30.74 12.91 -4.06
CA SER A 131 -30.58 14.35 -4.46
C SER A 131 -29.28 14.66 -5.16
N LYS A 132 -28.29 13.75 -5.15
CA LYS A 132 -26.99 13.88 -5.81
C LYS A 132 -26.86 12.99 -7.04
N GLN A 133 -27.93 12.30 -7.41
CA GLN A 133 -27.98 11.50 -8.60
C GLN A 133 -28.51 12.35 -9.75
N HIS A 134 -27.78 12.43 -10.84
CA HIS A 134 -28.17 13.09 -12.06
C HIS A 134 -29.06 12.19 -12.94
N ASN A 135 -29.73 12.77 -13.93
CA ASN A 135 -30.47 11.99 -14.90
C ASN A 135 -29.53 11.63 -16.07
N LEU A 136 -29.54 10.36 -16.49
CA LEU A 136 -28.74 9.90 -17.63
C LEU A 136 -29.00 10.67 -18.94
N GLU A 137 -30.22 11.22 -19.10
CA GLU A 137 -30.61 12.02 -20.26
C GLU A 137 -29.86 13.37 -20.35
N GLU A 138 -29.26 13.84 -19.25
CA GLU A 138 -28.46 15.08 -19.22
C GLU A 138 -27.08 14.90 -19.85
N GLY A 139 -26.68 13.65 -20.22
CA GLY A 139 -25.40 13.36 -20.83
C GLY A 139 -24.18 13.65 -19.93
N ILE A 140 -24.40 13.75 -18.62
CA ILE A 140 -23.37 14.01 -17.62
C ILE A 140 -22.46 12.81 -17.50
N THR A 141 -21.16 13.05 -17.53
CA THR A 141 -20.12 12.03 -17.30
C THR A 141 -19.56 12.13 -15.90
N SER A 142 -18.79 11.14 -15.48
CA SER A 142 -18.08 11.16 -14.19
C SER A 142 -17.14 12.37 -14.03
N LEU A 143 -16.69 12.96 -15.16
CA LEU A 143 -15.83 14.16 -15.20
C LEU A 143 -16.59 15.44 -14.86
N ASP A 144 -17.91 15.47 -15.09
CA ASP A 144 -18.77 16.65 -14.86
C ASP A 144 -19.30 16.71 -13.42
N LEU A 145 -19.02 15.67 -12.61
CA LEU A 145 -19.46 15.60 -11.22
C LEU A 145 -18.73 16.64 -10.37
N THR A 146 -19.48 17.57 -9.79
CA THR A 146 -18.93 18.62 -8.92
C THR A 146 -18.43 18.03 -7.60
N THR A 147 -17.24 18.43 -7.18
CA THR A 147 -16.61 18.05 -5.92
C THR A 147 -16.52 19.24 -4.96
N LYS A 148 -16.23 18.98 -3.69
CA LYS A 148 -16.03 20.05 -2.70
C LYS A 148 -14.84 20.96 -3.05
N PHE A 149 -13.92 20.47 -3.88
CA PHE A 149 -12.68 21.15 -4.25
C PHE A 149 -12.75 21.89 -5.60
N ASP A 150 -13.89 21.88 -6.28
CA ASP A 150 -14.07 22.57 -7.57
C ASP A 150 -13.85 24.08 -7.49
N LYS A 151 -14.00 24.65 -6.27
CA LYS A 151 -13.68 26.04 -5.99
C LYS A 151 -12.17 26.34 -6.01
N LEU A 152 -11.33 25.31 -5.92
CA LEU A 152 -9.88 25.41 -5.96
C LEU A 152 -9.40 25.17 -7.39
N ASP A 153 -9.25 26.23 -8.15
CA ASP A 153 -8.69 26.15 -9.50
C ASP A 153 -7.18 25.85 -9.46
N PHE A 154 -6.86 24.56 -9.43
CA PHE A 154 -5.47 24.06 -9.41
C PHE A 154 -4.74 24.40 -10.71
N VAL A 155 -5.44 24.36 -11.84
CA VAL A 155 -4.83 24.56 -13.16
C VAL A 155 -4.42 26.02 -13.35
N HIS A 156 -5.29 26.96 -12.99
CA HIS A 156 -4.99 28.40 -13.06
C HIS A 156 -3.91 28.79 -12.04
N ASN A 157 -3.96 28.26 -10.83
CA ASN A 157 -3.01 28.55 -9.76
C ASN A 157 -1.75 27.64 -9.76
N ARG A 158 -1.51 26.86 -10.84
CA ARG A 158 -0.38 25.90 -10.92
C ARG A 158 0.97 26.47 -10.49
N LYS A 159 1.25 27.76 -10.85
CA LYS A 159 2.52 28.40 -10.47
C LYS A 159 2.71 28.51 -8.96
N LYS A 160 1.63 28.77 -8.19
CA LYS A 160 1.68 28.85 -6.72
C LYS A 160 1.94 27.46 -6.12
N PHE A 161 1.31 26.42 -6.67
CA PHE A 161 1.53 25.05 -6.21
C PHE A 161 2.94 24.56 -6.54
N TYR A 162 3.46 24.87 -7.74
CA TYR A 162 4.85 24.56 -8.08
C TYR A 162 5.84 25.30 -7.17
N ALA A 163 5.61 26.59 -6.89
CA ALA A 163 6.46 27.37 -5.98
C ALA A 163 6.46 26.76 -4.58
N LEU A 164 5.30 26.41 -4.03
CA LEU A 164 5.16 25.74 -2.73
C LEU A 164 5.89 24.40 -2.70
N SER A 165 5.69 23.56 -3.71
CA SER A 165 6.35 22.25 -3.83
C SER A 165 7.87 22.40 -3.93
N THR A 166 8.36 23.37 -4.73
CA THR A 166 9.78 23.65 -4.86
C THR A 166 10.38 24.13 -3.54
N ILE A 167 9.70 25.01 -2.80
CA ILE A 167 10.16 25.47 -1.49
C ILE A 167 10.31 24.29 -0.52
N ILE A 168 9.32 23.41 -0.45
CA ILE A 168 9.35 22.23 0.43
C ILE A 168 10.51 21.29 0.02
N LEU A 169 10.72 21.09 -1.27
CA LEU A 169 11.78 20.21 -1.79
C LEU A 169 13.16 20.79 -1.49
N VAL A 170 13.37 22.08 -1.74
CA VAL A 170 14.62 22.78 -1.44
C VAL A 170 14.91 22.77 0.06
N ALA A 171 13.88 23.05 0.89
CA ALA A 171 14.03 22.96 2.35
C ALA A 171 14.43 21.54 2.79
N GLY A 172 13.82 20.50 2.21
CA GLY A 172 14.18 19.10 2.46
C GLY A 172 15.65 18.80 2.09
N ILE A 173 16.12 19.28 0.94
CA ILE A 173 17.52 19.11 0.50
C ILE A 173 18.49 19.85 1.46
N ILE A 174 18.14 21.05 1.90
CA ILE A 174 18.95 21.80 2.86
C ILE A 174 19.04 21.06 4.20
N VAL A 175 17.91 20.57 4.71
CA VAL A 175 17.87 19.79 5.96
C VAL A 175 18.74 18.53 5.82
N LEU A 176 18.64 17.80 4.72
CA LEU A 176 19.48 16.64 4.45
C LEU A 176 20.97 16.99 4.40
N GLY A 177 21.34 18.12 3.78
CA GLY A 177 22.71 18.58 3.69
C GLY A 177 23.31 19.00 5.03
N VAL A 178 22.50 19.65 5.90
CA VAL A 178 22.94 20.16 7.20
C VAL A 178 22.97 19.06 8.27
N PHE A 179 21.87 18.29 8.37
CA PHE A 179 21.72 17.28 9.45
C PHE A 179 22.31 15.92 9.07
N LYS A 180 22.59 15.68 7.79
CA LYS A 180 23.00 14.38 7.23
C LYS A 180 21.98 13.27 7.60
N LEU A 181 22.12 12.11 6.97
CA LEU A 181 21.32 10.92 7.31
C LEU A 181 22.17 9.99 8.17
N ASN A 182 21.64 9.53 9.29
CA ASN A 182 22.18 8.38 9.98
C ASN A 182 21.80 7.14 9.18
N LEU A 183 22.70 6.73 8.30
CA LEU A 183 22.49 5.56 7.46
C LEU A 183 22.65 4.29 8.28
N GLY A 184 21.73 3.35 8.11
CA GLY A 184 21.88 2.02 8.69
C GLY A 184 23.05 1.26 8.08
N ILE A 185 23.44 0.15 8.70
CA ILE A 185 24.58 -0.70 8.30
C ILE A 185 24.52 -1.18 6.85
N ASP A 186 23.35 -1.32 6.26
CA ASP A 186 23.17 -1.70 4.86
C ASP A 186 23.73 -0.65 3.87
N PHE A 187 23.90 0.60 4.32
CA PHE A 187 24.41 1.73 3.51
C PHE A 187 25.75 2.27 4.01
N SER A 188 26.12 2.00 5.28
CA SER A 188 27.30 2.58 5.94
C SER A 188 28.50 1.64 5.99
N GLN A 189 28.55 0.60 5.20
CA GLN A 189 29.61 -0.41 5.22
C GLN A 189 29.88 -0.98 6.64
N GLY A 190 29.46 -2.19 6.87
CA GLY A 190 29.68 -2.89 8.14
C GLY A 190 29.26 -4.34 8.03
N THR A 191 29.77 -5.18 8.90
CA THR A 191 29.38 -6.58 9.02
C THR A 191 28.53 -6.74 10.27
N ARG A 192 27.29 -7.20 10.11
CA ARG A 192 26.43 -7.58 11.23
C ARG A 192 26.72 -9.02 11.61
N VAL A 193 27.14 -9.23 12.85
CA VAL A 193 27.31 -10.55 13.43
C VAL A 193 26.27 -10.72 14.53
N GLU A 194 25.43 -11.75 14.42
CA GLU A 194 24.47 -12.10 15.46
C GLU A 194 25.01 -13.32 16.23
N ILE A 195 25.27 -13.15 17.51
CA ILE A 195 25.77 -14.19 18.38
C ILE A 195 24.68 -14.52 19.39
N GLY A 196 24.23 -15.78 19.42
CA GLY A 196 23.36 -16.28 20.46
C GLY A 196 24.19 -16.70 21.70
N SER A 197 23.81 -16.23 22.87
CA SER A 197 24.37 -16.67 24.15
C SER A 197 23.30 -17.35 24.99
N GLU A 198 23.67 -18.43 25.69
CA GLU A 198 22.79 -19.12 26.63
C GLU A 198 22.62 -18.33 27.94
N GLN A 199 23.52 -17.40 28.23
CA GLN A 199 23.46 -16.52 29.39
C GLN A 199 23.19 -15.09 28.95
N ALA A 200 22.44 -14.36 29.76
CA ALA A 200 22.20 -12.93 29.54
C ALA A 200 23.52 -12.16 29.74
N LEU A 201 24.07 -11.67 28.63
CA LEU A 201 25.28 -10.83 28.64
C LEU A 201 24.87 -9.37 28.75
N THR A 202 25.64 -8.59 29.50
CA THR A 202 25.49 -7.13 29.51
C THR A 202 26.25 -6.50 28.33
N LYS A 203 25.80 -5.33 27.89
CA LYS A 203 26.48 -4.59 26.81
C LYS A 203 27.97 -4.40 27.11
N GLN A 204 28.30 -4.09 28.36
CA GLN A 204 29.66 -3.82 28.80
C GLN A 204 30.55 -5.06 28.66
N GLU A 205 30.09 -6.23 29.07
CA GLU A 205 30.84 -7.48 28.96
C GLU A 205 31.13 -7.85 27.49
N VAL A 206 30.20 -7.59 26.58
CA VAL A 206 30.41 -7.85 25.15
C VAL A 206 31.41 -6.84 24.57
N VAL A 207 31.34 -5.58 24.98
CA VAL A 207 32.29 -4.53 24.58
C VAL A 207 33.70 -4.88 25.04
N ASP A 208 33.86 -5.21 26.31
CA ASP A 208 35.16 -5.53 26.89
C ASP A 208 35.79 -6.77 26.20
N TYR A 209 34.98 -7.78 25.87
CA TYR A 209 35.44 -8.96 25.15
C TYR A 209 35.86 -8.65 23.71
N LEU A 210 35.10 -7.78 23.01
CA LEU A 210 35.44 -7.37 21.65
C LEU A 210 36.71 -6.54 21.60
N ASP A 211 36.94 -5.67 22.60
CA ASP A 211 38.17 -4.89 22.74
C ASP A 211 39.40 -5.81 22.99
N GLU A 212 39.25 -6.86 23.81
CA GLU A 212 40.31 -7.84 24.08
C GLU A 212 40.79 -8.58 22.81
N ILE A 213 39.85 -8.85 21.89
CA ILE A 213 40.15 -9.52 20.61
C ILE A 213 40.47 -8.54 19.47
N GLY A 214 40.53 -7.22 19.75
CA GLY A 214 41.02 -6.19 18.82
C GLY A 214 39.96 -5.67 17.84
N PHE A 215 38.70 -5.83 18.14
CA PHE A 215 37.61 -5.22 17.36
C PHE A 215 37.14 -3.90 17.99
N ALA A 216 37.19 -2.81 17.21
CA ALA A 216 36.57 -1.56 17.59
C ALA A 216 35.03 -1.72 17.53
N ASN A 217 34.32 -1.32 18.59
CA ASN A 217 32.91 -1.64 18.79
C ASN A 217 32.09 -0.38 19.05
N GLU A 218 31.86 0.37 18.01
CA GLU A 218 31.04 1.58 18.09
C GLU A 218 29.54 1.27 18.23
N ASP A 219 29.04 0.12 17.76
CA ASP A 219 27.61 -0.21 17.72
C ASP A 219 27.27 -1.63 18.21
N VAL A 220 27.45 -1.91 19.51
CA VAL A 220 26.95 -3.14 20.15
C VAL A 220 25.49 -2.92 20.57
N ILE A 221 24.57 -3.72 20.01
CA ILE A 221 23.14 -3.76 20.37
C ILE A 221 22.86 -5.10 21.04
N ILE A 222 22.27 -5.09 22.22
CA ILE A 222 21.86 -6.27 22.99
C ILE A 222 20.34 -6.32 23.06
#